data_ff042d88dd36f4bc29c344d8c5420532
#
_entry.id   ff042d88dd36f4bc29c344d8c5420532
#
_cell.length_a   1.000
_cell.length_b   1.000
_cell.length_c   1.000
_cell.angle_alpha   90.00
_cell.angle_beta   90.00
_cell.angle_gamma   90.00
#
_symmetry.space_group_name_H-M   'P 1'
#
loop_
_entity.id
_entity.type
_entity.pdbx_description
1 polymer ?
#
loop_
_entity_poly.entity_id
_entity_poly.type
_entity_poly.pdbx_seq_one_letter_code
_entity_poly.pdbx_strand_id
1 'polypeptide(L)'
;MSLAAITPPSSSGTATPTSTSALTTAGISASLQKTAPSLFAQHGTSTPLADLDASLLHATHTTAPRAVPGHDSAETAAQRTCTDHMVTARWTLAHGWEAPELKPYGALSIMPNASVLHYATECFEGMKLYRGHDGRLRLFRPDRNAARMLTSAARIALPAFPPVELIKLVTTLCATDGPKWLPKTQPGHFLYIRPTMIATDAALGVQRPKEALLYVILACFPDMTVSASSRETGKSGLRLLASNDDTVRAWPGGFGFAKVGANYGPSLVAQGEARARGYDQILWLFGDDCGVTEAGASNFFVAWETRDGKMQLVTAPLDAGIILDGVTRRSVLELARTRLTGSVEGLAPLEVVERRFTMAEVVLAADEGRLVEAFAAGTAFFIAPVAEIHFRGKDLTVPMGADGKSGPYAKCLKGWLQGIMYGRETHEWGVVVDEMGV
;
A
#
# COMPACT_ATOMS: atom_id res chain seq x y z
N MET A 1 2.97 58.14 7.87
CA MET A 1 4.23 57.38 7.59
C MET A 1 3.98 56.52 6.39
N SER A 2 4.66 56.84 5.28
CA SER A 2 4.46 56.25 3.95
C SER A 2 5.09 54.87 3.85
N LEU A 3 4.33 53.87 3.41
CA LEU A 3 4.85 52.55 3.03
C LEU A 3 5.48 52.64 1.64
N ALA A 4 6.79 52.42 1.57
CA ALA A 4 7.51 52.33 0.30
C ALA A 4 7.21 50.98 -0.40
N ALA A 5 6.83 51.09 -1.68
CA ALA A 5 6.61 49.97 -2.56
C ALA A 5 7.95 49.31 -2.93
N ILE A 6 8.03 47.98 -2.74
CA ILE A 6 9.16 47.15 -3.18
C ILE A 6 8.85 46.69 -4.61
N THR A 7 9.64 47.15 -5.56
CA THR A 7 9.63 46.67 -6.96
C THR A 7 10.39 45.34 -7.08
N PRO A 8 9.88 44.34 -7.81
CA PRO A 8 10.63 43.11 -8.04
C PRO A 8 11.72 43.31 -9.11
N PRO A 9 12.84 42.57 -9.04
CA PRO A 9 13.92 42.69 -10.01
C PRO A 9 13.52 42.07 -11.36
N SER A 10 13.99 42.69 -12.43
CA SER A 10 13.79 42.32 -13.82
C SER A 10 14.45 40.95 -14.14
N SER A 11 13.70 40.10 -14.82
CA SER A 11 14.14 38.80 -15.35
C SER A 11 15.15 38.97 -16.48
N SER A 12 16.39 38.57 -16.30
CA SER A 12 17.32 38.25 -17.39
C SER A 12 17.12 36.76 -17.77
N GLY A 13 16.71 36.52 -19.01
CA GLY A 13 16.51 35.18 -19.56
C GLY A 13 17.82 34.41 -19.65
N THR A 14 17.81 33.24 -19.05
CA THR A 14 18.76 32.16 -19.33
C THR A 14 18.00 30.94 -19.80
N ALA A 15 18.37 30.46 -20.99
CA ALA A 15 17.78 29.32 -21.66
C ALA A 15 17.84 28.07 -20.76
N THR A 16 16.68 27.44 -20.57
CA THR A 16 16.53 26.15 -19.89
C THR A 16 17.00 25.03 -20.81
N PRO A 17 17.93 24.15 -20.41
CA PRO A 17 18.19 22.95 -21.17
C PRO A 17 17.05 21.96 -20.96
N THR A 18 16.34 21.64 -22.03
CA THR A 18 15.41 20.51 -22.11
C THR A 18 16.18 19.21 -22.03
N SER A 19 16.26 18.60 -20.86
CA SER A 19 16.55 17.20 -20.73
C SER A 19 15.48 16.54 -19.87
N THR A 20 14.46 16.01 -20.51
CA THR A 20 13.52 15.05 -19.94
C THR A 20 14.24 13.73 -19.70
N SER A 21 14.97 13.60 -18.60
CA SER A 21 15.32 12.28 -18.08
C SER A 21 14.15 11.82 -17.20
N ALA A 22 13.36 10.88 -17.72
CA ALA A 22 12.38 10.16 -16.96
C ALA A 22 13.07 9.51 -15.74
N LEU A 23 12.74 9.99 -14.54
CA LEU A 23 13.12 9.36 -13.29
C LEU A 23 12.38 8.02 -13.19
N THR A 24 12.99 6.96 -13.68
CA THR A 24 12.50 5.60 -13.46
C THR A 24 12.66 5.23 -11.99
N THR A 25 11.78 4.36 -11.48
CA THR A 25 11.86 3.82 -10.10
C THR A 25 13.24 3.22 -9.78
N ALA A 26 13.94 2.70 -10.77
CA ALA A 26 15.34 2.28 -10.69
C ALA A 26 16.30 3.47 -10.45
N GLY A 27 16.04 4.63 -11.04
CA GLY A 27 16.84 5.84 -10.83
C GLY A 27 16.64 6.43 -9.43
N ILE A 28 15.42 6.37 -8.88
CA ILE A 28 15.12 6.80 -7.51
C ILE A 28 15.78 5.84 -6.52
N SER A 29 15.72 4.54 -6.75
CA SER A 29 16.38 3.53 -5.92
C SER A 29 17.90 3.68 -5.95
N ALA A 30 18.49 3.92 -7.11
CA ALA A 30 19.94 4.17 -7.25
C ALA A 30 20.37 5.52 -6.65
N SER A 31 19.53 6.55 -6.73
CA SER A 31 19.76 7.85 -6.09
C SER A 31 19.66 7.75 -4.57
N LEU A 32 18.66 7.01 -4.03
CA LEU A 32 18.53 6.75 -2.60
C LEU A 32 19.66 5.87 -2.06
N GLN A 33 20.12 4.88 -2.83
CA GLN A 33 21.30 4.07 -2.46
C GLN A 33 22.60 4.87 -2.47
N LYS A 34 22.74 5.88 -3.34
CA LYS A 34 23.89 6.79 -3.33
C LYS A 34 23.84 7.84 -2.23
N THR A 35 22.64 8.25 -1.82
CA THR A 35 22.45 9.31 -0.81
C THR A 35 22.38 8.75 0.61
N ALA A 36 21.90 7.53 0.80
CA ALA A 36 21.82 6.90 2.12
C ALA A 36 23.18 6.75 2.80
N PRO A 37 24.24 6.24 2.16
CA PRO A 37 25.56 6.17 2.77
C PRO A 37 26.13 7.54 3.13
N SER A 38 25.94 8.57 2.32
CA SER A 38 26.47 9.92 2.57
C SER A 38 25.76 10.65 3.72
N LEU A 39 24.49 10.39 3.94
CA LEU A 39 23.74 10.93 5.09
C LEU A 39 24.16 10.27 6.42
N PHE A 40 24.68 9.05 6.37
CA PHE A 40 25.19 8.33 7.55
C PHE A 40 26.68 8.58 7.82
N ALA A 41 27.46 8.93 6.80
CA ALA A 41 28.91 9.14 6.88
C ALA A 41 29.35 10.42 7.64
N GLN A 42 28.43 11.29 8.06
CA GLN A 42 28.76 12.57 8.73
C GLN A 42 28.98 12.45 10.24
N HIS A 43 28.90 11.26 10.82
CA HIS A 43 29.24 11.08 12.22
C HIS A 43 30.49 10.19 12.34
N GLY A 44 31.62 10.81 12.48
CA GLY A 44 33.01 10.35 12.64
C GLY A 44 33.33 9.04 13.37
N THR A 45 32.59 7.97 13.16
CA THR A 45 32.93 6.61 13.56
C THR A 45 33.56 5.87 12.40
N SER A 46 34.80 5.45 12.54
CA SER A 46 35.56 4.70 11.54
C SER A 46 35.05 3.27 11.29
N THR A 47 34.07 2.81 12.04
CA THR A 47 33.49 1.46 11.90
C THR A 47 32.13 1.55 11.20
N PRO A 48 31.88 0.79 10.15
CA PRO A 48 30.54 0.68 9.54
C PRO A 48 29.53 0.22 10.58
N LEU A 49 28.33 0.83 10.59
CA LEU A 49 27.23 0.38 11.44
C LEU A 49 26.76 -1.02 11.00
N ALA A 50 26.35 -1.86 11.95
CA ALA A 50 25.82 -3.19 11.66
C ALA A 50 24.53 -3.08 10.84
N ASP A 51 24.46 -3.81 9.73
CA ASP A 51 23.24 -3.99 8.94
C ASP A 51 22.27 -4.96 9.61
N LEU A 52 20.99 -4.88 9.24
CA LEU A 52 19.99 -5.88 9.62
C LEU A 52 20.37 -7.22 9.00
N ASP A 53 20.52 -8.25 9.85
CA ASP A 53 20.89 -9.61 9.45
C ASP A 53 19.94 -10.63 10.07
N ALA A 54 19.09 -11.25 9.27
CA ALA A 54 18.11 -12.24 9.70
C ALA A 54 18.79 -13.58 10.13
N SER A 55 20.05 -13.83 9.73
CA SER A 55 20.77 -15.02 10.15
C SER A 55 21.13 -15.01 11.65
N LEU A 56 21.12 -13.82 12.26
CA LEU A 56 21.36 -13.63 13.69
C LEU A 56 20.07 -13.73 14.53
N LEU A 57 18.96 -14.15 13.95
CA LEU A 57 17.67 -14.22 14.64
C LEU A 57 17.72 -15.18 15.83
N HIS A 58 17.39 -14.67 17.00
CA HIS A 58 17.15 -15.46 18.21
C HIS A 58 15.68 -15.79 18.35
N ALA A 59 15.32 -17.07 18.46
CA ALA A 59 13.94 -17.52 18.57
C ALA A 59 13.62 -17.99 20.00
N THR A 60 12.54 -17.42 20.57
CA THR A 60 11.93 -17.83 21.82
C THR A 60 10.47 -18.12 21.57
N HIS A 61 10.08 -19.41 21.61
CA HIS A 61 8.71 -19.80 21.38
C HIS A 61 7.83 -19.61 22.63
N THR A 62 6.55 -19.29 22.42
CA THR A 62 5.59 -19.18 23.52
C THR A 62 5.31 -20.54 24.15
N THR A 63 5.20 -20.56 25.47
CA THR A 63 4.73 -21.72 26.24
C THR A 63 3.22 -21.71 26.47
N ALA A 64 2.54 -20.63 26.08
CA ALA A 64 1.10 -20.42 26.25
C ALA A 64 0.45 -20.02 24.91
N PRO A 65 0.38 -20.96 23.94
CA PRO A 65 -0.19 -20.65 22.62
C PRO A 65 -1.68 -20.32 22.72
N ARG A 66 -2.12 -19.29 21.97
CA ARG A 66 -3.50 -18.82 21.97
C ARG A 66 -4.43 -19.70 21.12
N ALA A 67 -5.72 -19.65 21.41
CA ALA A 67 -6.75 -20.23 20.55
C ALA A 67 -6.83 -19.46 19.22
N VAL A 68 -7.06 -20.20 18.13
CA VAL A 68 -7.27 -19.61 16.80
C VAL A 68 -8.77 -19.30 16.67
N PRO A 69 -9.16 -18.03 16.42
CA PRO A 69 -10.56 -17.68 16.22
C PRO A 69 -11.11 -18.25 14.92
N GLY A 70 -12.41 -18.49 14.87
CA GLY A 70 -13.08 -18.85 13.61
C GLY A 70 -12.93 -17.73 12.57
N HIS A 71 -12.76 -18.10 11.31
CA HIS A 71 -12.53 -17.11 10.23
C HIS A 71 -13.63 -16.03 10.14
N ASP A 72 -14.90 -16.45 10.26
CA ASP A 72 -16.06 -15.56 10.21
C ASP A 72 -16.56 -15.10 11.60
N SER A 73 -15.74 -15.28 12.64
CA SER A 73 -16.09 -14.89 14.00
C SER A 73 -16.10 -13.38 14.21
N ALA A 74 -16.84 -12.91 15.19
CA ALA A 74 -16.83 -11.51 15.64
C ALA A 74 -15.43 -11.07 16.09
N GLU A 75 -14.64 -11.99 16.63
CA GLU A 75 -13.26 -11.74 17.04
C GLU A 75 -12.36 -11.45 15.84
N THR A 76 -12.47 -12.23 14.76
CA THR A 76 -11.75 -11.96 13.51
C THR A 76 -12.24 -10.67 12.85
N ALA A 77 -13.56 -10.41 12.85
CA ALA A 77 -14.14 -9.18 12.33
C ALA A 77 -13.64 -7.93 13.09
N ALA A 78 -13.33 -8.04 14.36
CA ALA A 78 -12.77 -6.96 15.18
C ALA A 78 -11.31 -6.61 14.84
N GLN A 79 -10.59 -7.45 14.09
CA GLN A 79 -9.20 -7.23 13.63
C GLN A 79 -8.20 -6.99 14.77
N ARG A 80 -8.43 -7.57 15.95
CA ARG A 80 -7.62 -7.36 17.16
C ARG A 80 -6.73 -8.54 17.51
N THR A 81 -7.00 -9.71 16.96
CA THR A 81 -6.28 -10.94 17.29
C THR A 81 -5.04 -11.08 16.42
N CYS A 82 -3.87 -11.05 17.07
CA CYS A 82 -2.59 -11.36 16.45
C CYS A 82 -2.17 -12.80 16.77
N THR A 83 -1.27 -13.36 15.98
CA THR A 83 -0.73 -14.72 16.16
C THR A 83 0.16 -14.84 17.40
N ASP A 84 0.69 -16.01 17.68
CA ASP A 84 1.41 -16.32 18.92
C ASP A 84 2.72 -15.56 19.07
N HIS A 85 3.39 -15.24 17.96
CA HIS A 85 4.72 -14.63 17.97
C HIS A 85 4.76 -13.29 17.21
N MET A 86 5.83 -12.57 17.44
CA MET A 86 6.24 -11.37 16.70
C MET A 86 7.74 -11.39 16.46
N VAL A 87 8.19 -10.71 15.43
CA VAL A 87 9.62 -10.40 15.24
C VAL A 87 9.88 -8.97 15.64
N THR A 88 11.02 -8.73 16.30
CA THR A 88 11.52 -7.38 16.60
C THR A 88 13.01 -7.26 16.27
N ALA A 89 13.45 -6.09 15.83
CA ALA A 89 14.86 -5.72 15.68
C ALA A 89 15.04 -4.26 16.08
N ARG A 90 15.99 -4.00 16.99
CA ARG A 90 16.33 -2.65 17.41
C ARG A 90 17.44 -2.08 16.55
N TRP A 91 17.45 -0.78 16.41
CA TRP A 91 18.52 -0.03 15.76
C TRP A 91 18.93 1.17 16.61
N THR A 92 20.21 1.42 16.70
CA THR A 92 20.73 2.63 17.33
C THR A 92 21.76 3.30 16.41
N LEU A 93 21.86 4.62 16.51
CA LEU A 93 22.86 5.38 15.76
C LEU A 93 24.30 5.02 16.15
N ALA A 94 24.52 4.48 17.36
CA ALA A 94 25.83 4.10 17.85
C ALA A 94 26.31 2.75 17.32
N HIS A 95 25.40 1.79 17.14
CA HIS A 95 25.76 0.37 16.87
C HIS A 95 25.17 -0.19 15.59
N GLY A 96 24.15 0.48 14.98
CA GLY A 96 23.39 -0.07 13.87
C GLY A 96 22.30 -1.03 14.36
N TRP A 97 22.00 -2.05 13.56
CA TRP A 97 20.98 -3.06 13.87
C TRP A 97 21.50 -4.10 14.86
N GLU A 98 20.71 -4.36 15.90
CA GLU A 98 20.90 -5.48 16.81
C GLU A 98 20.39 -6.79 16.20
N ALA A 99 20.80 -7.93 16.77
CA ALA A 99 20.30 -9.25 16.38
C ALA A 99 18.75 -9.29 16.52
N PRO A 100 18.01 -9.70 15.46
CA PRO A 100 16.56 -9.80 15.53
C PRO A 100 16.09 -10.85 16.54
N GLU A 101 14.89 -10.68 17.08
CA GLU A 101 14.24 -11.62 17.99
C GLU A 101 12.90 -12.06 17.43
N LEU A 102 12.65 -13.37 17.33
CA LEU A 102 11.32 -13.95 17.27
C LEU A 102 10.92 -14.29 18.70
N LYS A 103 9.84 -13.72 19.19
CA LYS A 103 9.40 -13.86 20.58
C LYS A 103 7.88 -13.90 20.70
N PRO A 104 7.34 -14.31 21.87
CA PRO A 104 5.91 -14.26 22.12
C PRO A 104 5.35 -12.86 21.85
N TYR A 105 4.19 -12.79 21.17
CA TYR A 105 3.50 -11.52 20.93
C TYR A 105 3.10 -10.88 22.25
N GLY A 106 3.42 -9.60 22.40
CA GLY A 106 3.16 -8.83 23.61
C GLY A 106 3.27 -7.33 23.41
N ALA A 107 3.17 -6.59 24.51
CA ALA A 107 3.27 -5.15 24.52
C ALA A 107 4.70 -4.67 24.13
N LEU A 108 4.76 -3.52 23.47
CA LEU A 108 6.01 -2.79 23.27
C LEU A 108 6.20 -1.80 24.40
N SER A 109 7.39 -1.78 25.03
CA SER A 109 7.76 -0.77 26.01
C SER A 109 8.37 0.43 25.29
N ILE A 110 7.68 1.56 25.33
CA ILE A 110 8.08 2.80 24.67
C ILE A 110 8.02 3.94 25.67
N MET A 111 9.06 4.77 25.71
CA MET A 111 9.07 5.95 26.59
C MET A 111 8.03 6.99 26.14
N PRO A 112 7.33 7.68 27.05
CA PRO A 112 6.28 8.65 26.69
C PRO A 112 6.76 9.80 25.79
N ASN A 113 8.02 10.14 25.83
CA ASN A 113 8.66 11.17 24.99
C ASN A 113 9.30 10.60 23.72
N ALA A 114 8.96 9.36 23.32
CA ALA A 114 9.45 8.80 22.08
C ALA A 114 8.88 9.57 20.86
N SER A 115 9.74 9.84 19.89
CA SER A 115 9.46 10.66 18.71
C SER A 115 8.21 10.20 17.94
N VAL A 116 7.96 8.89 17.85
CA VAL A 116 6.79 8.34 17.14
C VAL A 116 5.47 8.82 17.72
N LEU A 117 5.38 9.01 19.04
CA LEU A 117 4.15 9.41 19.73
C LEU A 117 3.77 10.89 19.49
N HIS A 118 4.71 11.71 19.03
CA HIS A 118 4.55 13.14 18.85
C HIS A 118 4.60 13.58 17.39
N TYR A 119 5.37 12.90 16.55
CA TYR A 119 5.68 13.36 15.19
C TYR A 119 5.33 12.34 14.11
N ALA A 120 4.60 11.26 14.44
CA ALA A 120 4.24 10.19 13.53
C ALA A 120 5.45 9.65 12.72
N THR A 121 6.62 9.54 13.39
CA THR A 121 7.84 9.02 12.79
C THR A 121 7.78 7.50 12.71
N GLU A 122 6.87 7.02 11.87
CA GLU A 122 6.63 5.61 11.61
C GLU A 122 6.35 5.34 10.13
N CYS A 123 6.75 4.15 9.68
CA CYS A 123 6.34 3.59 8.39
C CYS A 123 5.94 2.14 8.56
N PHE A 124 5.10 1.65 7.66
CA PHE A 124 4.60 0.28 7.76
C PHE A 124 4.31 -0.33 6.39
N GLU A 125 4.13 -1.64 6.39
CA GLU A 125 3.70 -2.39 5.23
C GLU A 125 2.42 -3.19 5.52
N GLY A 126 1.78 -3.62 4.46
CA GLY A 126 0.64 -4.50 4.52
C GLY A 126 0.77 -5.57 3.46
N MET A 127 0.86 -6.81 3.91
CA MET A 127 0.97 -8.01 3.09
C MET A 127 -0.01 -9.06 3.58
N LYS A 128 -0.13 -10.17 2.87
CA LYS A 128 -0.93 -11.32 3.30
C LYS A 128 -0.12 -12.60 3.16
N LEU A 129 -0.27 -13.50 4.14
CA LEU A 129 0.11 -14.88 4.05
C LEU A 129 -1.11 -15.68 3.60
N TYR A 130 -1.05 -16.31 2.45
CA TYR A 130 -2.15 -17.05 1.86
C TYR A 130 -1.98 -18.56 2.07
N ARG A 131 -3.07 -19.27 2.43
CA ARG A 131 -3.14 -20.72 2.31
C ARG A 131 -3.67 -21.06 0.92
N GLY A 132 -2.79 -21.57 0.08
CA GLY A 132 -3.12 -21.98 -1.28
C GLY A 132 -4.08 -23.18 -1.34
N HIS A 133 -4.74 -23.34 -2.48
CA HIS A 133 -5.59 -24.51 -2.72
C HIS A 133 -4.81 -25.84 -2.81
N ASP A 134 -3.50 -25.74 -3.05
CA ASP A 134 -2.54 -26.85 -2.97
C ASP A 134 -2.03 -27.12 -1.56
N GLY A 135 -2.58 -26.44 -0.56
CA GLY A 135 -2.23 -26.56 0.85
C GLY A 135 -0.93 -25.87 1.24
N ARG A 136 -0.23 -25.13 0.35
CA ARG A 136 1.03 -24.45 0.66
C ARG A 136 0.78 -23.02 1.13
N LEU A 137 1.66 -22.52 2.01
CA LEU A 137 1.69 -21.10 2.39
C LEU A 137 2.41 -20.27 1.33
N ARG A 138 1.91 -19.05 1.06
CA ARG A 138 2.50 -18.14 0.07
C ARG A 138 2.46 -16.69 0.52
N LEU A 139 3.51 -15.97 0.13
CA LEU A 139 3.56 -14.50 0.09
C LEU A 139 3.40 -14.04 -1.36
N PHE A 140 2.82 -12.88 -1.57
CA PHE A 140 2.66 -12.30 -2.90
C PHE A 140 3.59 -11.10 -3.06
N ARG A 141 4.61 -11.19 -3.94
CA ARG A 141 5.59 -10.13 -4.28
C ARG A 141 6.19 -9.45 -3.04
N PRO A 142 6.70 -10.18 -2.04
CA PRO A 142 7.22 -9.60 -0.79
C PRO A 142 8.42 -8.66 -1.05
N ASP A 143 9.16 -8.86 -2.14
CA ASP A 143 10.24 -8.01 -2.61
C ASP A 143 9.79 -6.55 -2.81
N ARG A 144 8.60 -6.36 -3.39
CA ARG A 144 8.04 -5.03 -3.64
C ARG A 144 7.63 -4.33 -2.35
N ASN A 145 7.05 -5.06 -1.41
CA ASN A 145 6.71 -4.52 -0.09
C ASN A 145 7.99 -4.12 0.68
N ALA A 146 8.99 -4.98 0.72
CA ALA A 146 10.24 -4.70 1.43
C ALA A 146 11.00 -3.49 0.84
N ALA A 147 11.08 -3.39 -0.49
CA ALA A 147 11.66 -2.23 -1.17
C ALA A 147 10.88 -0.93 -0.88
N ARG A 148 9.54 -0.99 -0.88
CA ARG A 148 8.68 0.16 -0.58
C ARG A 148 8.80 0.58 0.89
N MET A 149 8.95 -0.36 1.82
CA MET A 149 9.20 -0.05 3.24
C MET A 149 10.53 0.69 3.42
N LEU A 150 11.59 0.30 2.70
CA LEU A 150 12.85 1.03 2.68
C LEU A 150 12.68 2.46 2.17
N THR A 151 11.95 2.65 1.07
CA THR A 151 11.60 3.99 0.54
C THR A 151 10.85 4.82 1.57
N SER A 152 9.89 4.23 2.27
CA SER A 152 9.10 4.91 3.30
C SER A 152 9.95 5.28 4.51
N ALA A 153 10.80 4.37 4.99
CA ALA A 153 11.74 4.62 6.08
C ALA A 153 12.69 5.78 5.76
N ALA A 154 13.29 5.77 4.56
CA ALA A 154 14.19 6.83 4.11
C ALA A 154 13.49 8.20 4.06
N ARG A 155 12.21 8.25 3.64
CA ARG A 155 11.43 9.51 3.54
C ARG A 155 11.27 10.22 4.87
N ILE A 156 11.23 9.50 5.97
CA ILE A 156 11.04 10.04 7.33
C ILE A 156 12.27 9.86 8.22
N ALA A 157 13.44 9.70 7.60
CA ALA A 157 14.75 9.59 8.25
C ALA A 157 14.88 8.44 9.26
N LEU A 158 14.10 7.37 9.11
CA LEU A 158 14.30 6.10 9.81
C LEU A 158 15.49 5.32 9.19
N PRO A 159 16.11 4.37 9.93
CA PRO A 159 17.25 3.62 9.43
C PRO A 159 16.95 2.80 8.18
N ALA A 160 17.94 2.71 7.31
CA ALA A 160 17.89 1.79 6.18
C ALA A 160 18.16 0.34 6.64
N PHE A 161 17.74 -0.61 5.81
CA PHE A 161 17.97 -2.04 5.99
C PHE A 161 17.99 -2.74 4.63
N PRO A 162 18.68 -3.87 4.48
CA PRO A 162 18.60 -4.66 3.26
C PRO A 162 17.18 -5.28 3.12
N PRO A 163 16.43 -5.01 2.03
CA PRO A 163 15.07 -5.54 1.86
C PRO A 163 14.95 -7.06 1.97
N VAL A 164 15.98 -7.79 1.53
CA VAL A 164 16.03 -9.25 1.60
C VAL A 164 15.99 -9.75 3.04
N GLU A 165 16.60 -9.03 3.99
CA GLU A 165 16.61 -9.43 5.40
C GLU A 165 15.22 -9.26 6.03
N LEU A 166 14.48 -8.21 5.69
CA LEU A 166 13.08 -8.06 6.09
C LEU A 166 12.23 -9.22 5.54
N ILE A 167 12.43 -9.64 4.29
CA ILE A 167 11.70 -10.77 3.70
C ILE A 167 11.99 -12.06 4.48
N LYS A 168 13.25 -12.34 4.82
CA LYS A 168 13.64 -13.51 5.63
C LYS A 168 12.94 -13.50 6.99
N LEU A 169 12.94 -12.36 7.70
CA LEU A 169 12.26 -12.19 9.00
C LEU A 169 10.75 -12.45 8.89
N VAL A 170 10.10 -11.87 7.88
CA VAL A 170 8.67 -12.10 7.60
C VAL A 170 8.42 -13.58 7.31
N THR A 171 9.24 -14.20 6.46
CA THR A 171 9.11 -15.61 6.09
C THR A 171 9.27 -16.52 7.31
N THR A 172 10.23 -16.25 8.19
CA THR A 172 10.44 -17.03 9.42
C THR A 172 9.23 -16.95 10.35
N LEU A 173 8.65 -15.75 10.57
CA LEU A 173 7.44 -15.61 11.37
C LEU A 173 6.25 -16.34 10.75
N CYS A 174 6.10 -16.24 9.42
CA CYS A 174 5.06 -16.96 8.68
C CYS A 174 5.23 -18.49 8.74
N ALA A 175 6.46 -18.97 8.65
CA ALA A 175 6.78 -20.40 8.77
C ALA A 175 6.50 -20.94 10.18
N THR A 176 6.69 -20.11 11.21
CA THR A 176 6.47 -20.47 12.62
C THR A 176 4.97 -20.51 12.96
N ASP A 177 4.23 -19.43 12.69
CA ASP A 177 2.83 -19.31 13.14
C ASP A 177 1.82 -19.81 12.10
N GLY A 178 2.18 -19.74 10.82
CA GLY A 178 1.29 -20.08 9.71
C GLY A 178 0.66 -21.47 9.78
N PRO A 179 1.41 -22.56 10.12
CA PRO A 179 0.83 -23.89 10.18
C PRO A 179 -0.35 -24.03 11.13
N LYS A 180 -0.28 -23.39 12.30
CA LYS A 180 -1.34 -23.39 13.31
C LYS A 180 -2.47 -22.41 12.96
N TRP A 181 -2.12 -21.18 12.60
CA TRP A 181 -3.09 -20.08 12.45
C TRP A 181 -3.79 -20.06 11.09
N LEU A 182 -3.24 -20.80 10.12
CA LEU A 182 -3.78 -20.95 8.78
C LEU A 182 -3.56 -22.42 8.32
N PRO A 183 -4.26 -23.39 8.94
CA PRO A 183 -4.02 -24.81 8.72
C PRO A 183 -4.37 -25.24 7.29
N LYS A 184 -3.79 -26.36 6.83
CA LYS A 184 -4.02 -26.94 5.49
C LYS A 184 -5.48 -27.27 5.20
N THR A 185 -6.29 -27.43 6.25
CA THR A 185 -7.73 -27.66 6.15
C THR A 185 -8.55 -26.42 5.79
N GLN A 186 -7.91 -25.25 5.73
CA GLN A 186 -8.55 -23.97 5.43
C GLN A 186 -7.93 -23.30 4.19
N PRO A 187 -7.94 -23.95 3.00
CA PRO A 187 -7.43 -23.33 1.78
C PRO A 187 -8.29 -22.11 1.39
N GLY A 188 -7.68 -21.12 0.76
CA GLY A 188 -8.36 -19.89 0.34
C GLY A 188 -8.44 -18.82 1.42
N HIS A 189 -7.97 -19.08 2.65
CA HIS A 189 -7.87 -18.08 3.72
C HIS A 189 -6.50 -17.41 3.77
N PHE A 190 -6.38 -16.36 4.60
CA PHE A 190 -5.14 -15.59 4.75
C PHE A 190 -4.98 -15.04 6.17
N LEU A 191 -3.72 -14.75 6.53
CA LEU A 191 -3.37 -13.87 7.65
C LEU A 191 -2.85 -12.55 7.11
N TYR A 192 -3.13 -11.47 7.82
CA TYR A 192 -2.58 -10.16 7.50
C TYR A 192 -1.22 -9.97 8.18
N ILE A 193 -0.22 -9.52 7.42
CA ILE A 193 1.14 -9.29 7.89
C ILE A 193 1.38 -7.78 7.97
N ARG A 194 1.85 -7.30 9.13
CA ARG A 194 2.14 -5.89 9.39
C ARG A 194 3.58 -5.69 9.84
N PRO A 195 4.52 -5.54 8.91
CA PRO A 195 5.82 -4.95 9.22
C PRO A 195 5.65 -3.48 9.55
N THR A 196 6.29 -3.01 10.61
CA THR A 196 6.23 -1.61 11.05
C THR A 196 7.60 -1.20 11.59
N MET A 197 8.03 0.01 11.29
CA MET A 197 9.22 0.62 11.88
C MET A 197 8.83 1.94 12.53
N ILE A 198 9.21 2.11 13.78
CA ILE A 198 8.91 3.30 14.60
C ILE A 198 10.19 3.90 15.17
N ALA A 199 10.22 5.23 15.28
CA ALA A 199 11.26 5.93 16.03
C ALA A 199 10.99 5.82 17.53
N THR A 200 11.94 5.23 18.26
CA THR A 200 11.84 5.00 19.71
C THR A 200 12.70 5.95 20.54
N ASP A 201 13.49 6.82 19.90
CA ASP A 201 14.33 7.81 20.56
C ASP A 201 13.52 8.68 21.52
N ALA A 202 13.89 8.67 22.79
CA ALA A 202 13.22 9.36 23.90
C ALA A 202 13.56 10.85 23.92
N ALA A 203 13.23 11.57 22.85
CA ALA A 203 13.52 12.99 22.65
C ALA A 203 12.34 13.76 22.05
N LEU A 204 11.95 14.87 22.68
CA LEU A 204 10.87 15.75 22.23
C LEU A 204 11.29 16.76 21.13
N GLY A 205 12.57 16.88 20.83
CA GLY A 205 13.05 17.75 19.75
C GLY A 205 12.68 17.20 18.38
N VAL A 206 12.28 18.07 17.44
CA VAL A 206 12.09 17.70 16.04
C VAL A 206 13.45 17.47 15.39
N GLN A 207 13.92 16.25 15.44
CA GLN A 207 15.23 15.84 14.94
C GLN A 207 15.18 14.44 14.34
N ARG A 208 16.22 14.07 13.62
CA ARG A 208 16.40 12.71 13.15
C ARG A 208 16.46 11.73 14.32
N PRO A 209 15.66 10.66 14.33
CA PRO A 209 15.71 9.67 15.40
C PRO A 209 17.08 8.96 15.49
N LYS A 210 17.55 8.74 16.69
CA LYS A 210 18.78 8.00 16.98
C LYS A 210 18.53 6.56 17.40
N GLU A 211 17.27 6.20 17.61
CA GLU A 211 16.82 4.85 17.92
C GLU A 211 15.56 4.52 17.15
N ALA A 212 15.45 3.28 16.71
CA ALA A 212 14.29 2.77 16.02
C ALA A 212 14.01 1.30 16.39
N LEU A 213 12.78 0.90 16.22
CA LEU A 213 12.32 -0.49 16.38
C LEU A 213 11.58 -0.91 15.11
N LEU A 214 12.11 -1.93 14.44
CA LEU A 214 11.38 -2.70 13.44
C LEU A 214 10.64 -3.84 14.14
N TYR A 215 9.36 -4.04 13.83
CA TYR A 215 8.63 -5.22 14.28
C TYR A 215 7.71 -5.75 13.20
N VAL A 216 7.43 -7.05 13.26
CA VAL A 216 6.50 -7.72 12.34
C VAL A 216 5.51 -8.53 13.17
N ILE A 217 4.22 -8.37 12.88
CA ILE A 217 3.13 -9.12 13.48
C ILE A 217 2.24 -9.74 12.40
N LEU A 218 1.60 -10.86 12.73
CA LEU A 218 0.54 -11.46 11.94
C LEU A 218 -0.79 -11.29 12.68
N ALA A 219 -1.86 -10.99 11.94
CA ALA A 219 -3.18 -10.77 12.52
C ALA A 219 -4.27 -11.49 11.72
N CYS A 220 -5.32 -11.94 12.43
CA CYS A 220 -6.53 -12.43 11.82
C CYS A 220 -7.35 -11.27 11.26
N PHE A 221 -7.75 -11.39 9.99
CA PHE A 221 -8.57 -10.39 9.28
C PHE A 221 -9.73 -11.08 8.58
N PRO A 222 -10.92 -10.47 8.55
CA PRO A 222 -12.05 -10.97 7.81
C PRO A 222 -11.79 -10.86 6.30
N ASP A 223 -12.56 -11.61 5.52
CA ASP A 223 -12.60 -11.37 4.07
C ASP A 223 -13.19 -9.98 3.81
N MET A 224 -12.35 -9.10 3.25
CA MET A 224 -12.70 -7.72 2.93
C MET A 224 -13.14 -7.55 1.47
N THR A 225 -13.32 -8.63 0.72
CA THR A 225 -13.72 -8.56 -0.71
C THR A 225 -15.14 -8.03 -0.91
N VAL A 226 -15.97 -8.03 0.15
CA VAL A 226 -17.32 -7.45 0.17
C VAL A 226 -17.31 -6.24 1.10
N SER A 227 -17.73 -5.08 0.59
CA SER A 227 -17.79 -3.85 1.40
C SER A 227 -18.87 -3.91 2.47
N ALA A 228 -18.79 -3.05 3.49
CA ALA A 228 -19.81 -2.95 4.53
C ALA A 228 -21.17 -2.55 3.91
N SER A 229 -21.19 -1.56 3.02
CA SER A 229 -22.41 -1.13 2.33
C SER A 229 -23.02 -2.23 1.46
N SER A 230 -22.17 -3.05 0.81
CA SER A 230 -22.66 -4.20 0.02
C SER A 230 -23.31 -5.26 0.90
N ARG A 231 -22.82 -5.47 2.12
CA ARG A 231 -23.43 -6.40 3.09
C ARG A 231 -24.80 -5.90 3.58
N GLU A 232 -24.94 -4.61 3.78
CA GLU A 232 -26.17 -3.98 4.26
C GLU A 232 -27.24 -3.85 3.17
N THR A 233 -26.82 -3.45 1.96
CA THR A 233 -27.75 -3.12 0.85
C THR A 233 -27.98 -4.26 -0.12
N GLY A 234 -27.15 -5.31 -0.09
CA GLY A 234 -27.13 -6.38 -1.09
C GLY A 234 -26.60 -5.95 -2.47
N LYS A 235 -26.19 -4.68 -2.63
CA LYS A 235 -25.63 -4.17 -3.88
C LYS A 235 -24.12 -4.38 -3.93
N SER A 236 -23.61 -4.81 -5.07
CA SER A 236 -22.17 -5.01 -5.28
C SER A 236 -21.48 -3.70 -5.66
N GLY A 237 -20.16 -3.62 -5.36
CA GLY A 237 -19.30 -2.50 -5.72
C GLY A 237 -19.24 -1.40 -4.66
N LEU A 238 -18.15 -0.64 -4.71
CA LEU A 238 -17.90 0.48 -3.82
C LEU A 238 -18.71 1.71 -4.26
N ARG A 239 -19.22 2.43 -3.28
CA ARG A 239 -19.76 3.78 -3.45
C ARG A 239 -18.72 4.79 -2.95
N LEU A 240 -18.24 5.65 -3.84
CA LEU A 240 -17.19 6.61 -3.54
C LEU A 240 -17.75 8.03 -3.41
N LEU A 241 -17.27 8.77 -2.40
CA LEU A 241 -17.46 10.20 -2.27
C LEU A 241 -16.21 10.92 -2.77
N ALA A 242 -16.30 11.72 -3.81
CA ALA A 242 -15.19 12.55 -4.24
C ALA A 242 -14.83 13.57 -3.15
N SER A 243 -13.54 13.76 -2.88
CA SER A 243 -13.07 14.70 -1.87
C SER A 243 -13.46 16.15 -2.23
N ASN A 244 -13.71 16.96 -1.21
CA ASN A 244 -13.93 18.38 -1.38
C ASN A 244 -12.63 19.09 -1.80
N ASP A 245 -12.75 20.29 -2.37
CA ASP A 245 -11.61 21.07 -2.88
C ASP A 245 -10.64 21.49 -1.74
N ASP A 246 -11.12 21.61 -0.51
CA ASP A 246 -10.35 21.95 0.69
C ASP A 246 -9.75 20.72 1.42
N THR A 247 -10.02 19.52 0.92
CA THR A 247 -9.61 18.27 1.57
C THR A 247 -8.55 17.56 0.73
N VAL A 248 -7.28 17.84 1.02
CA VAL A 248 -6.12 17.33 0.30
C VAL A 248 -5.44 16.21 1.10
N ARG A 249 -5.33 15.00 0.53
CA ARG A 249 -4.64 13.86 1.15
C ARG A 249 -3.13 13.91 0.95
N ALA A 250 -2.68 14.26 -0.25
CA ALA A 250 -1.27 14.25 -0.64
C ALA A 250 -1.00 15.34 -1.68
N TRP A 251 0.22 15.86 -1.69
CA TRP A 251 0.66 16.93 -2.58
C TRP A 251 2.10 16.69 -3.05
N PRO A 252 2.54 17.30 -4.15
CA PRO A 252 3.93 17.21 -4.61
C PRO A 252 4.91 17.67 -3.52
N GLY A 253 5.95 16.85 -3.26
CA GLY A 253 6.90 17.09 -2.17
C GLY A 253 6.44 16.61 -0.79
N GLY A 254 5.19 16.18 -0.64
CA GLY A 254 4.66 15.56 0.59
C GLY A 254 5.08 14.09 0.76
N PHE A 255 4.19 13.28 1.35
CA PHE A 255 4.44 11.87 1.69
C PHE A 255 3.63 10.88 0.83
N GLY A 256 2.89 11.33 -0.18
CA GLY A 256 1.92 10.50 -0.92
C GLY A 256 2.47 9.18 -1.46
N PHE A 257 3.74 9.18 -1.88
CA PHE A 257 4.44 8.00 -2.39
C PHE A 257 5.00 7.06 -1.31
N ALA A 258 5.03 7.50 -0.04
CA ALA A 258 5.57 6.74 1.08
C ALA A 258 4.44 6.17 1.96
N LYS A 259 4.62 4.96 2.49
CA LYS A 259 3.65 4.31 3.36
C LYS A 259 3.95 4.64 4.84
N VAL A 260 3.65 5.89 5.23
CA VAL A 260 3.94 6.46 6.54
C VAL A 260 2.65 6.79 7.29
N GLY A 261 2.65 6.70 8.62
CA GLY A 261 1.49 6.96 9.48
C GLY A 261 0.90 8.35 9.29
N ALA A 262 1.74 9.36 9.05
CA ALA A 262 1.33 10.73 8.82
C ALA A 262 0.30 10.92 7.68
N ASN A 263 0.27 10.04 6.68
CA ASN A 263 -0.72 10.11 5.58
C ASN A 263 -2.14 9.72 6.02
N TYR A 264 -2.29 8.99 7.10
CA TYR A 264 -3.59 8.37 7.45
C TYR A 264 -4.39 9.23 8.41
N GLY A 265 -3.75 9.95 9.33
CA GLY A 265 -4.41 10.86 10.27
C GLY A 265 -5.35 11.85 9.57
N PRO A 266 -4.86 12.63 8.59
CA PRO A 266 -5.67 13.61 7.86
C PRO A 266 -6.87 13.01 7.11
N SER A 267 -6.81 11.72 6.74
CA SER A 267 -7.90 11.06 6.00
C SER A 267 -9.08 10.63 6.86
N LEU A 268 -8.92 10.56 8.19
CA LEU A 268 -9.93 9.97 9.08
C LEU A 268 -11.24 10.77 9.13
N VAL A 269 -11.17 12.09 9.15
CA VAL A 269 -12.35 12.96 9.20
C VAL A 269 -13.17 12.80 7.91
N ALA A 270 -12.52 12.98 6.76
CA ALA A 270 -13.19 12.84 5.46
C ALA A 270 -13.77 11.42 5.25
N GLN A 271 -13.04 10.39 5.69
CA GLN A 271 -13.53 9.00 5.63
C GLN A 271 -14.73 8.77 6.56
N GLY A 272 -14.74 9.40 7.74
CA GLY A 272 -15.87 9.37 8.67
C GLY A 272 -17.10 10.05 8.07
N GLU A 273 -16.94 11.21 7.44
CA GLU A 273 -18.00 11.91 6.72
C GLU A 273 -18.58 11.08 5.57
N ALA A 274 -17.71 10.50 4.73
CA ALA A 274 -18.16 9.63 3.65
C ALA A 274 -19.03 8.48 4.17
N ARG A 275 -18.63 7.81 5.24
CA ARG A 275 -19.40 6.73 5.86
C ARG A 275 -20.72 7.21 6.44
N ALA A 276 -20.73 8.36 7.11
CA ALA A 276 -21.97 8.94 7.64
C ALA A 276 -23.00 9.28 6.55
N ARG A 277 -22.52 9.55 5.32
CA ARG A 277 -23.34 9.78 4.13
C ARG A 277 -23.63 8.50 3.33
N GLY A 278 -23.22 7.31 3.80
CA GLY A 278 -23.48 6.02 3.18
C GLY A 278 -22.51 5.65 2.04
N TYR A 279 -21.35 6.31 1.94
CA TYR A 279 -20.29 5.94 1.00
C TYR A 279 -19.23 5.06 1.69
N ASP A 280 -18.60 4.17 0.93
CA ASP A 280 -17.60 3.25 1.46
C ASP A 280 -16.24 3.91 1.63
N GLN A 281 -15.83 4.77 0.68
CA GLN A 281 -14.51 5.37 0.60
C GLN A 281 -14.57 6.78 0.00
N ILE A 282 -13.51 7.56 0.24
CA ILE A 282 -13.26 8.82 -0.48
C ILE A 282 -12.54 8.52 -1.79
N LEU A 283 -12.97 9.14 -2.90
CA LEU A 283 -12.15 9.29 -4.10
C LEU A 283 -11.36 10.58 -3.98
N TRP A 284 -10.06 10.47 -3.75
CA TRP A 284 -9.18 11.60 -3.54
C TRP A 284 -8.89 12.32 -4.86
N LEU A 285 -9.19 13.60 -4.88
CA LEU A 285 -8.92 14.51 -5.98
C LEU A 285 -7.78 15.46 -5.60
N PHE A 286 -7.07 15.98 -6.61
CA PHE A 286 -5.99 16.93 -6.40
C PHE A 286 -5.93 17.98 -7.52
N GLY A 287 -5.81 19.26 -7.11
CA GLY A 287 -5.71 20.41 -7.99
C GLY A 287 -7.08 20.93 -8.47
N ASP A 288 -7.08 22.14 -9.02
CA ASP A 288 -8.29 22.88 -9.42
C ASP A 288 -9.10 22.17 -10.52
N ASP A 289 -8.42 21.32 -11.29
CA ASP A 289 -9.02 20.49 -12.33
C ASP A 289 -9.56 19.15 -11.82
N CYS A 290 -9.55 18.92 -10.50
CA CYS A 290 -10.04 17.69 -9.88
C CYS A 290 -9.38 16.42 -10.44
N GLY A 291 -8.04 16.42 -10.53
CA GLY A 291 -7.26 15.25 -10.96
C GLY A 291 -7.49 14.07 -10.03
N VAL A 292 -7.87 12.92 -10.59
CA VAL A 292 -8.14 11.70 -9.84
C VAL A 292 -6.84 11.06 -9.39
N THR A 293 -6.75 10.66 -8.11
CA THR A 293 -5.55 10.08 -7.53
C THR A 293 -5.77 8.66 -6.98
N GLU A 294 -6.41 8.52 -5.82
CA GLU A 294 -6.61 7.25 -5.14
C GLU A 294 -8.04 7.13 -4.57
N ALA A 295 -8.51 5.92 -4.35
CA ALA A 295 -9.76 5.63 -3.65
C ALA A 295 -9.47 5.10 -2.24
N GLY A 296 -9.73 5.91 -1.21
CA GLY A 296 -9.38 5.60 0.18
C GLY A 296 -7.87 5.34 0.32
N ALA A 297 -7.49 4.11 0.67
CA ALA A 297 -6.11 3.64 0.78
C ALA A 297 -5.71 2.70 -0.38
N SER A 298 -6.34 2.83 -1.54
CA SER A 298 -6.14 1.99 -2.72
C SER A 298 -5.94 2.82 -3.98
N ASN A 299 -5.17 2.32 -4.94
CA ASN A 299 -5.04 2.97 -6.24
C ASN A 299 -6.33 2.82 -7.04
N PHE A 300 -6.67 3.82 -7.85
CA PHE A 300 -7.89 3.87 -8.63
C PHE A 300 -7.61 3.66 -10.12
N PHE A 301 -8.50 2.93 -10.78
CA PHE A 301 -8.46 2.61 -12.20
C PHE A 301 -9.82 2.88 -12.84
N VAL A 302 -9.80 3.30 -14.09
CA VAL A 302 -10.97 3.44 -14.94
C VAL A 302 -10.72 2.78 -16.29
N ALA A 303 -11.68 2.01 -16.79
CA ALA A 303 -11.67 1.52 -18.16
C ALA A 303 -12.76 2.24 -18.95
N TRP A 304 -12.37 2.79 -20.09
CA TRP A 304 -13.27 3.48 -21.00
C TRP A 304 -12.87 3.29 -22.47
N GLU A 305 -13.82 3.53 -23.34
CA GLU A 305 -13.58 3.63 -24.77
C GLU A 305 -13.22 5.08 -25.11
N THR A 306 -12.15 5.26 -25.87
CA THR A 306 -11.78 6.57 -26.43
C THR A 306 -12.74 6.96 -27.55
N ARG A 307 -12.80 8.23 -27.97
CA ARG A 307 -13.66 8.68 -29.05
C ARG A 307 -13.29 8.08 -30.44
N ASP A 308 -12.06 7.57 -30.58
CA ASP A 308 -11.60 6.83 -31.76
C ASP A 308 -11.77 5.31 -31.62
N GLY A 309 -12.54 4.86 -30.62
CA GLY A 309 -12.95 3.46 -30.47
C GLY A 309 -11.94 2.51 -29.85
N LYS A 310 -10.89 3.03 -29.19
CA LYS A 310 -9.90 2.21 -28.47
C LYS A 310 -10.29 2.03 -27.01
N MET A 311 -10.16 0.81 -26.51
CA MET A 311 -10.35 0.53 -25.10
C MET A 311 -9.09 0.88 -24.30
N GLN A 312 -9.21 1.70 -23.26
CA GLN A 312 -8.12 2.09 -22.38
C GLN A 312 -8.38 1.72 -20.94
N LEU A 313 -7.34 1.23 -20.25
CA LEU A 313 -7.27 1.13 -18.79
C LEU A 313 -6.35 2.26 -18.30
N VAL A 314 -6.94 3.22 -17.57
CA VAL A 314 -6.23 4.44 -17.15
C VAL A 314 -6.11 4.47 -15.63
N THR A 315 -4.94 4.87 -15.14
CA THR A 315 -4.67 5.15 -13.72
C THR A 315 -3.70 6.32 -13.59
N ALA A 316 -3.72 6.97 -12.42
CA ALA A 316 -2.82 8.08 -12.11
C ALA A 316 -1.34 7.63 -12.15
N PRO A 317 -0.42 8.50 -12.65
CA PRO A 317 1.00 8.21 -12.72
C PRO A 317 1.68 8.40 -11.36
N LEU A 318 2.92 7.88 -11.24
CA LEU A 318 3.70 7.98 -9.99
C LEU A 318 4.61 9.21 -9.93
N ASP A 319 4.75 9.95 -11.00
CA ASP A 319 5.74 11.02 -11.22
C ASP A 319 5.62 12.19 -10.23
N ALA A 320 4.40 12.57 -9.88
CA ALA A 320 4.14 13.65 -8.93
C ALA A 320 4.36 13.28 -7.45
N GLY A 321 4.59 11.99 -7.13
CA GLY A 321 4.78 11.52 -5.77
C GLY A 321 3.56 11.67 -4.85
N ILE A 322 2.36 11.78 -5.42
CA ILE A 322 1.10 12.00 -4.66
C ILE A 322 0.28 10.72 -4.45
N ILE A 323 0.62 9.64 -5.13
CA ILE A 323 -0.01 8.33 -4.94
C ILE A 323 1.04 7.27 -4.53
N LEU A 324 0.55 6.23 -3.86
CA LEU A 324 1.40 5.12 -3.47
C LEU A 324 1.67 4.19 -4.67
N ASP A 325 2.92 3.75 -4.83
CA ASP A 325 3.26 2.65 -5.76
C ASP A 325 2.73 1.32 -5.19
N GLY A 326 1.45 1.07 -5.43
CA GLY A 326 0.76 -0.10 -4.91
C GLY A 326 1.29 -1.39 -5.53
N VAL A 327 1.58 -2.41 -4.71
CA VAL A 327 1.99 -3.73 -5.21
C VAL A 327 0.88 -4.34 -6.09
N THR A 328 -0.38 -4.22 -5.66
CA THR A 328 -1.53 -4.65 -6.48
C THR A 328 -1.68 -3.81 -7.75
N ARG A 329 -1.51 -2.47 -7.66
CA ARG A 329 -1.51 -1.59 -8.84
C ARG A 329 -0.49 -2.04 -9.88
N ARG A 330 0.75 -2.22 -9.47
CA ARG A 330 1.83 -2.67 -10.35
C ARG A 330 1.49 -4.02 -10.98
N SER A 331 0.98 -4.96 -10.21
CA SER A 331 0.59 -6.28 -10.70
C SER A 331 -0.58 -6.22 -11.69
N VAL A 332 -1.57 -5.36 -11.45
CA VAL A 332 -2.65 -5.08 -12.41
C VAL A 332 -2.09 -4.55 -13.74
N LEU A 333 -1.20 -3.56 -13.69
CA LEU A 333 -0.59 -2.98 -14.88
C LEU A 333 0.24 -4.00 -15.67
N GLU A 334 1.06 -4.81 -14.97
CA GLU A 334 1.88 -5.84 -15.60
C GLU A 334 1.00 -6.94 -16.23
N LEU A 335 -0.03 -7.44 -15.54
CA LEU A 335 -0.97 -8.43 -16.07
C LEU A 335 -1.79 -7.86 -17.25
N ALA A 336 -2.27 -6.64 -17.15
CA ALA A 336 -3.02 -6.01 -18.24
C ALA A 336 -2.15 -5.85 -19.50
N ARG A 337 -0.90 -5.39 -19.36
CA ARG A 337 0.06 -5.24 -20.46
C ARG A 337 0.44 -6.57 -21.11
N THR A 338 0.54 -7.62 -20.33
CA THR A 338 0.98 -8.93 -20.85
C THR A 338 -0.18 -9.79 -21.36
N ARG A 339 -1.39 -9.62 -20.82
CA ARG A 339 -2.51 -10.54 -21.09
C ARG A 339 -3.74 -9.90 -21.75
N LEU A 340 -3.90 -8.55 -21.69
CA LEU A 340 -5.09 -7.85 -22.21
C LEU A 340 -4.83 -6.97 -23.43
N THR A 341 -3.57 -6.90 -23.92
CA THR A 341 -3.23 -6.16 -25.15
C THR A 341 -3.53 -6.97 -26.43
N GLY A 342 -3.72 -8.27 -26.28
CA GLY A 342 -4.18 -9.17 -27.33
C GLY A 342 -5.66 -9.56 -27.17
N SER A 343 -6.14 -10.45 -28.04
CA SER A 343 -7.50 -10.98 -27.96
C SER A 343 -7.65 -11.90 -26.76
N VAL A 344 -8.56 -11.55 -25.87
CA VAL A 344 -9.05 -12.42 -24.80
C VAL A 344 -10.55 -12.63 -25.07
N GLU A 345 -11.02 -13.88 -24.92
CA GLU A 345 -12.41 -14.20 -25.20
C GLU A 345 -13.38 -13.27 -24.43
N GLY A 346 -14.25 -12.60 -25.16
CA GLY A 346 -15.24 -11.68 -24.62
C GLY A 346 -14.71 -10.30 -24.17
N LEU A 347 -13.41 -9.99 -24.40
CA LEU A 347 -12.81 -8.70 -24.05
C LEU A 347 -12.14 -8.04 -25.26
N ALA A 348 -12.36 -6.75 -25.43
CA ALA A 348 -11.59 -5.96 -26.39
C ALA A 348 -10.13 -5.77 -25.89
N PRO A 349 -9.14 -5.73 -26.80
CA PRO A 349 -7.76 -5.42 -26.42
C PRO A 349 -7.67 -4.07 -25.70
N LEU A 350 -6.88 -4.03 -24.63
CA LEU A 350 -6.69 -2.86 -23.77
C LEU A 350 -5.37 -2.14 -24.06
N GLU A 351 -5.43 -0.82 -24.21
CA GLU A 351 -4.28 0.06 -24.05
C GLU A 351 -4.15 0.42 -22.56
N VAL A 352 -2.97 0.16 -21.96
CA VAL A 352 -2.71 0.47 -20.54
C VAL A 352 -1.99 1.80 -20.43
N VAL A 353 -2.66 2.78 -19.81
CA VAL A 353 -2.22 4.18 -19.79
C VAL A 353 -2.02 4.66 -18.34
N GLU A 354 -0.80 5.08 -18.03
CA GLU A 354 -0.48 5.76 -16.79
C GLU A 354 -0.37 7.26 -17.08
N ARG A 355 -1.41 8.02 -16.77
CA ARG A 355 -1.46 9.46 -16.98
C ARG A 355 -2.35 10.15 -15.96
N ARG A 356 -2.16 11.44 -15.79
CA ARG A 356 -3.13 12.27 -15.08
C ARG A 356 -4.44 12.31 -15.87
N PHE A 357 -5.55 12.18 -15.15
CA PHE A 357 -6.91 12.33 -15.67
C PHE A 357 -7.80 12.96 -14.61
N THR A 358 -8.91 13.55 -15.02
CA THR A 358 -9.76 14.38 -14.17
C THR A 358 -11.15 13.76 -14.00
N MET A 359 -11.88 14.21 -12.97
CA MET A 359 -13.28 13.85 -12.83
C MET A 359 -14.14 14.32 -14.00
N ALA A 360 -13.78 15.46 -14.64
CA ALA A 360 -14.48 15.92 -15.84
C ALA A 360 -14.37 14.92 -17.00
N GLU A 361 -13.21 14.28 -17.20
CA GLU A 361 -13.03 13.24 -18.20
C GLU A 361 -13.87 11.99 -17.88
N VAL A 362 -13.94 11.61 -16.59
CA VAL A 362 -14.76 10.45 -16.15
C VAL A 362 -16.26 10.72 -16.36
N VAL A 363 -16.74 11.90 -15.97
CA VAL A 363 -18.13 12.31 -16.18
C VAL A 363 -18.47 12.34 -17.66
N LEU A 364 -17.60 12.95 -18.49
CA LEU A 364 -17.81 13.04 -19.94
C LEU A 364 -17.84 11.64 -20.59
N ALA A 365 -16.95 10.73 -20.17
CA ALA A 365 -16.97 9.36 -20.67
C ALA A 365 -18.26 8.62 -20.29
N ALA A 366 -18.80 8.87 -19.10
CA ALA A 366 -20.08 8.33 -18.68
C ALA A 366 -21.27 8.92 -19.44
N ASP A 367 -21.32 10.24 -19.60
CA ASP A 367 -22.40 10.95 -20.33
C ASP A 367 -22.43 10.53 -21.82
N GLU A 368 -21.27 10.24 -22.41
CA GLU A 368 -21.15 9.73 -23.79
C GLU A 368 -21.31 8.20 -23.89
N GLY A 369 -21.57 7.49 -22.80
CA GLY A 369 -21.73 6.02 -22.79
C GLY A 369 -20.44 5.24 -23.03
N ARG A 370 -19.28 5.86 -22.89
CA ARG A 370 -17.95 5.27 -23.12
C ARG A 370 -17.28 4.72 -21.85
N LEU A 371 -17.78 5.08 -20.66
CA LEU A 371 -17.29 4.51 -19.40
C LEU A 371 -17.71 3.04 -19.32
N VAL A 372 -16.74 2.14 -19.15
CA VAL A 372 -16.98 0.69 -19.12
C VAL A 372 -16.98 0.15 -17.70
N GLU A 373 -16.01 0.56 -16.88
CA GLU A 373 -15.93 0.18 -15.48
C GLU A 373 -14.94 1.08 -14.73
N ALA A 374 -15.01 1.04 -13.41
CA ALA A 374 -13.95 1.56 -12.53
C ALA A 374 -13.73 0.61 -11.36
N PHE A 375 -12.52 0.58 -10.82
CA PHE A 375 -12.19 -0.24 -9.67
C PHE A 375 -11.03 0.34 -8.85
N ALA A 376 -11.00 -0.04 -7.57
CA ALA A 376 -9.89 0.23 -6.68
C ALA A 376 -9.00 -1.03 -6.55
N ALA A 377 -7.67 -0.85 -6.47
CA ALA A 377 -6.71 -1.93 -6.33
C ALA A 377 -5.84 -1.75 -5.08
N GLY A 378 -5.84 -2.74 -4.20
CA GLY A 378 -5.07 -2.72 -2.95
C GLY A 378 -5.00 -4.08 -2.26
N THR A 379 -4.10 -4.22 -1.29
CA THR A 379 -3.87 -5.51 -0.58
C THR A 379 -5.13 -6.03 0.14
N ALA A 380 -5.98 -5.14 0.64
CA ALA A 380 -7.18 -5.54 1.40
C ALA A 380 -8.20 -6.27 0.53
N PHE A 381 -8.54 -5.69 -0.63
CA PHE A 381 -9.62 -6.14 -1.51
C PHE A 381 -9.15 -6.84 -2.78
N PHE A 382 -7.85 -6.84 -3.07
CA PHE A 382 -7.26 -7.14 -4.37
C PHE A 382 -7.74 -6.14 -5.43
N ILE A 383 -8.91 -6.40 -6.01
CA ILE A 383 -9.66 -5.49 -6.88
C ILE A 383 -11.08 -5.37 -6.31
N ALA A 384 -11.49 -4.15 -6.02
CA ALA A 384 -12.85 -3.80 -5.60
C ALA A 384 -13.52 -2.96 -6.69
N PRO A 385 -14.55 -3.49 -7.36
CA PRO A 385 -15.31 -2.74 -8.34
C PRO A 385 -15.95 -1.49 -7.72
N VAL A 386 -16.09 -0.43 -8.50
CA VAL A 386 -16.78 0.81 -8.09
C VAL A 386 -18.11 0.87 -8.83
N ALA A 387 -19.21 1.02 -8.08
CA ALA A 387 -20.57 1.10 -8.63
C ALA A 387 -21.07 2.55 -8.77
N GLU A 388 -20.56 3.46 -7.93
CA GLU A 388 -21.04 4.84 -7.88
C GLU A 388 -19.94 5.79 -7.44
N ILE A 389 -19.92 6.99 -8.01
CA ILE A 389 -19.07 8.10 -7.57
C ILE A 389 -19.94 9.33 -7.36
N HIS A 390 -20.00 9.85 -6.14
CA HIS A 390 -20.64 11.13 -5.86
C HIS A 390 -19.65 12.27 -6.10
N PHE A 391 -19.98 13.16 -7.02
CA PHE A 391 -19.14 14.30 -7.36
C PHE A 391 -19.98 15.58 -7.55
N ARG A 392 -19.69 16.63 -6.79
CA ARG A 392 -20.33 17.96 -6.87
C ARG A 392 -21.86 17.89 -6.90
N GLY A 393 -22.44 17.11 -5.98
CA GLY A 393 -23.89 16.99 -5.82
C GLY A 393 -24.61 16.08 -6.82
N LYS A 394 -23.86 15.35 -7.66
CA LYS A 394 -24.39 14.37 -8.61
C LYS A 394 -23.80 12.97 -8.36
N ASP A 395 -24.64 11.96 -8.48
CA ASP A 395 -24.24 10.56 -8.44
C ASP A 395 -23.96 10.07 -9.87
N LEU A 396 -22.73 9.65 -10.10
CA LEU A 396 -22.29 9.02 -11.34
C LEU A 396 -22.37 7.51 -11.16
N THR A 397 -23.27 6.85 -11.89
CA THR A 397 -23.33 5.39 -11.94
C THR A 397 -22.20 4.85 -12.81
N VAL A 398 -21.46 3.88 -12.28
CA VAL A 398 -20.41 3.15 -13.01
C VAL A 398 -20.94 1.78 -13.43
N PRO A 399 -20.78 1.37 -14.69
CA PRO A 399 -21.23 0.06 -15.15
C PRO A 399 -20.56 -1.10 -14.39
N MET A 400 -21.35 -2.12 -14.02
CA MET A 400 -20.95 -3.26 -13.20
C MET A 400 -20.98 -4.60 -13.94
N GLY A 401 -20.90 -4.56 -15.27
CA GLY A 401 -21.00 -5.76 -16.11
C GLY A 401 -22.38 -6.44 -16.08
N ALA A 402 -22.51 -7.54 -16.79
CA ALA A 402 -23.82 -8.21 -17.00
C ALA A 402 -24.39 -8.85 -15.72
N ASP A 403 -23.51 -9.28 -14.79
CA ASP A 403 -23.93 -9.90 -13.52
C ASP A 403 -24.16 -8.88 -12.40
N GLY A 404 -23.95 -7.59 -12.66
CA GLY A 404 -24.08 -6.51 -11.69
C GLY A 404 -23.05 -6.56 -10.53
N LYS A 405 -22.00 -7.38 -10.65
CA LYS A 405 -21.03 -7.60 -9.57
C LYS A 405 -19.67 -6.96 -9.83
N SER A 406 -19.22 -6.96 -11.08
CA SER A 406 -17.91 -6.44 -11.47
C SER A 406 -17.87 -6.19 -12.96
N GLY A 407 -17.15 -5.17 -13.40
CA GLY A 407 -16.81 -5.01 -14.79
C GLY A 407 -15.94 -6.16 -15.31
N PRO A 408 -15.89 -6.37 -16.63
CA PRO A 408 -15.26 -7.56 -17.23
C PRO A 408 -13.75 -7.60 -17.05
N TYR A 409 -13.05 -6.47 -17.15
CA TYR A 409 -11.59 -6.40 -16.96
C TYR A 409 -11.22 -6.58 -15.49
N ALA A 410 -11.91 -5.91 -14.57
CA ALA A 410 -11.71 -6.07 -13.12
C ALA A 410 -11.92 -7.53 -12.69
N LYS A 411 -12.94 -8.20 -13.21
CA LYS A 411 -13.21 -9.61 -12.94
C LYS A 411 -12.07 -10.52 -13.40
N CYS A 412 -11.57 -10.30 -14.62
CA CYS A 412 -10.49 -11.06 -15.22
C CYS A 412 -9.17 -10.87 -14.43
N LEU A 413 -8.79 -9.62 -14.20
CA LEU A 413 -7.58 -9.25 -13.43
C LEU A 413 -7.63 -9.79 -12.01
N LYS A 414 -8.77 -9.69 -11.32
CA LYS A 414 -8.98 -10.26 -9.98
C LYS A 414 -8.80 -11.78 -9.98
N GLY A 415 -9.35 -12.46 -10.98
CA GLY A 415 -9.22 -13.91 -11.14
C GLY A 415 -7.75 -14.35 -11.27
N TRP A 416 -6.96 -13.66 -12.10
CA TRP A 416 -5.54 -13.96 -12.26
C TRP A 416 -4.72 -13.69 -10.99
N LEU A 417 -4.94 -12.53 -10.35
CA LEU A 417 -4.28 -12.23 -9.08
C LEU A 417 -4.56 -13.29 -8.02
N GLN A 418 -5.82 -13.68 -7.86
CA GLN A 418 -6.21 -14.74 -6.94
C GLN A 418 -5.62 -16.10 -7.34
N GLY A 419 -5.56 -16.39 -8.65
CA GLY A 419 -4.92 -17.59 -9.17
C GLY A 419 -3.47 -17.73 -8.70
N ILE A 420 -2.71 -16.65 -8.80
CA ILE A 420 -1.31 -16.60 -8.35
C ILE A 420 -1.20 -16.66 -6.82
N MET A 421 -1.96 -15.84 -6.10
CA MET A 421 -1.91 -15.72 -4.64
C MET A 421 -2.27 -17.03 -3.95
N TYR A 422 -3.27 -17.74 -4.45
CA TYR A 422 -3.75 -19.01 -3.89
C TYR A 422 -3.21 -20.26 -4.59
N GLY A 423 -2.20 -20.10 -5.46
CA GLY A 423 -1.46 -21.20 -6.05
C GLY A 423 -2.22 -22.04 -7.08
N ARG A 424 -3.30 -21.53 -7.68
CA ARG A 424 -3.94 -22.12 -8.86
C ARG A 424 -3.12 -21.90 -10.14
N GLU A 425 -2.32 -20.84 -10.14
CA GLU A 425 -1.36 -20.52 -11.19
C GLU A 425 0.04 -20.46 -10.58
N THR A 426 0.98 -21.21 -11.15
CA THR A 426 2.40 -21.11 -10.79
C THR A 426 2.99 -19.86 -11.39
N HIS A 427 3.51 -18.96 -10.56
CA HIS A 427 4.07 -17.70 -10.98
C HIS A 427 5.15 -17.25 -10.00
N GLU A 428 6.19 -16.56 -10.49
CA GLU A 428 7.29 -16.04 -9.67
C GLU A 428 6.84 -15.07 -8.56
N TRP A 429 5.68 -14.45 -8.72
CA TRP A 429 5.12 -13.54 -7.72
C TRP A 429 4.56 -14.26 -6.48
N GLY A 430 4.28 -15.54 -6.60
CA GLY A 430 3.77 -16.38 -5.52
C GLY A 430 4.92 -17.11 -4.81
N VAL A 431 5.54 -16.45 -3.84
CA VAL A 431 6.67 -16.99 -3.08
C VAL A 431 6.18 -17.98 -2.01
N VAL A 432 6.56 -19.24 -2.15
CA VAL A 432 6.19 -20.28 -1.18
C VAL A 432 6.96 -20.08 0.12
N VAL A 433 6.26 -20.29 1.24
CA VAL A 433 6.83 -20.33 2.59
C VAL A 433 6.86 -21.78 3.04
N ASP A 434 8.05 -22.31 3.25
CA ASP A 434 8.23 -23.66 3.81
C ASP A 434 7.87 -23.64 5.29
N GLU A 435 6.92 -24.51 5.68
CA GLU A 435 6.43 -24.59 7.03
C GLU A 435 7.48 -25.22 7.94
N MET A 436 7.78 -24.57 9.08
CA MET A 436 8.58 -25.25 10.11
C MET A 436 7.73 -26.38 10.68
N GLY A 437 8.29 -27.59 10.73
CA GLY A 437 7.60 -28.73 11.33
C GLY A 437 7.23 -28.42 12.78
N VAL A 438 5.98 -28.65 13.15
CA VAL A 438 5.47 -28.57 14.53
C VAL A 438 5.96 -29.79 15.30
#